data_152250fec4d6211936921b5719912e07
#
_entry.id   152250fec4d6211936921b5719912e07
#
_cell.length_a   1.000
_cell.length_b   1.000
_cell.length_c   1.000
_cell.angle_alpha   90.00
_cell.angle_beta   90.00
_cell.angle_gamma   90.00
#
_symmetry.space_group_name_H-M   'P 1'
#
loop_
_entity.id
_entity.type
_entity.pdbx_description
1 polymer ?
#
loop_
_entity_poly.entity_id
_entity_poly.type
_entity_poly.pdbx_seq_one_letter_code
_entity_poly.pdbx_strand_id
1 'polypeptide(L)'
;GMSTAQMMYMLAVSLGRSDRDSLWLAILGLTSQYVSNAIHATTYDGYAAALASDVVAMNAVHDQTDTQTSLRGINVHGADDSSIRVLPEELRFTLYRHWSLEMSMYHTSYVAAKLGIWREKGIHKLRGLLAKMGLSLANCRQTYEHMELDLRQSLVQRMESIAPEYGLVDLSFRSFM
;
A
#
# COMPACT_ATOMS: atom_id res chain seq x y z
N GLY A 1 18.24 -3.84 5.66
CA GLY A 1 18.94 -4.05 4.39
C GLY A 1 17.96 -4.13 3.22
N MET A 2 18.44 -4.02 1.99
CA MET A 2 17.61 -4.15 0.78
C MET A 2 17.13 -5.59 0.60
N SER A 3 15.95 -5.78 0.00
CA SER A 3 15.47 -7.11 -0.38
C SER A 3 16.29 -7.66 -1.56
N THR A 4 16.34 -9.00 -1.68
CA THR A 4 17.01 -9.64 -2.83
C THR A 4 16.42 -9.18 -4.15
N ALA A 5 15.09 -8.99 -4.23
CA ALA A 5 14.42 -8.50 -5.43
C ALA A 5 14.88 -7.08 -5.81
N GLN A 6 15.06 -6.18 -4.83
CA GLN A 6 15.63 -4.85 -5.09
C GLN A 6 17.07 -4.91 -5.60
N MET A 7 17.90 -5.77 -5.00
CA MET A 7 19.29 -5.95 -5.45
C MET A 7 19.34 -6.46 -6.88
N MET A 8 18.50 -7.43 -7.23
CA MET A 8 18.41 -7.97 -8.60
C MET A 8 17.90 -6.92 -9.60
N TYR A 9 16.94 -6.10 -9.20
CA TYR A 9 16.46 -4.99 -10.02
C TYR A 9 17.58 -3.97 -10.29
N MET A 10 18.31 -3.56 -9.25
CA MET A 10 19.45 -2.63 -9.42
C MET A 10 20.53 -3.21 -10.36
N LEU A 11 20.78 -4.50 -10.26
CA LEU A 11 21.68 -5.19 -11.21
C LEU A 11 21.12 -5.14 -12.63
N ALA A 12 19.83 -5.42 -12.82
CA ALA A 12 19.18 -5.34 -14.12
C ALA A 12 19.27 -3.93 -14.73
N VAL A 13 19.05 -2.89 -13.92
CA VAL A 13 19.22 -1.48 -14.32
C VAL A 13 20.66 -1.22 -14.77
N SER A 14 21.66 -1.67 -14.00
CA SER A 14 23.08 -1.46 -14.35
C SER A 14 23.50 -2.17 -15.65
N LEU A 15 22.82 -3.25 -16.00
CA LEU A 15 23.05 -4.01 -17.25
C LEU A 15 22.19 -3.50 -18.42
N GLY A 16 21.35 -2.48 -18.22
CA GLY A 16 20.41 -1.99 -19.23
C GLY A 16 19.33 -3.00 -19.62
N ARG A 17 18.97 -3.91 -18.70
CA ARG A 17 17.98 -4.98 -18.89
C ARG A 17 16.82 -4.90 -17.90
N SER A 18 16.58 -3.72 -17.33
CA SER A 18 15.43 -3.51 -16.46
C SER A 18 14.14 -3.51 -17.28
N ASP A 19 13.14 -4.21 -16.77
CA ASP A 19 11.80 -4.30 -17.32
C ASP A 19 10.75 -4.02 -16.23
N ARG A 20 9.49 -3.95 -16.62
CA ARG A 20 8.37 -3.68 -15.72
C ARG A 20 8.21 -4.78 -14.66
N ASP A 21 8.43 -6.03 -15.04
CA ASP A 21 8.29 -7.17 -14.14
C ASP A 21 9.37 -7.15 -13.05
N SER A 22 10.61 -6.85 -13.40
CA SER A 22 11.69 -6.72 -12.41
C SER A 22 11.49 -5.54 -11.47
N LEU A 23 10.97 -4.41 -11.98
CA LEU A 23 10.56 -3.28 -11.15
C LEU A 23 9.41 -3.67 -10.19
N TRP A 24 8.38 -4.35 -10.70
CA TRP A 24 7.27 -4.82 -9.87
C TRP A 24 7.72 -5.78 -8.77
N LEU A 25 8.61 -6.72 -9.07
CA LEU A 25 9.20 -7.62 -8.08
C LEU A 25 10.02 -6.86 -7.02
N ALA A 26 10.74 -5.81 -7.40
CA ALA A 26 11.46 -4.96 -6.46
C ALA A 26 10.50 -4.22 -5.50
N ILE A 27 9.39 -3.69 -6.03
CA ILE A 27 8.31 -3.06 -5.26
C ILE A 27 7.70 -4.06 -4.27
N LEU A 28 7.36 -5.27 -4.72
CA LEU A 28 6.82 -6.31 -3.85
C LEU A 28 7.80 -6.70 -2.75
N GLY A 29 9.08 -6.85 -3.08
CA GLY A 29 10.12 -7.17 -2.12
C GLY A 29 10.30 -6.08 -1.04
N LEU A 30 10.26 -4.81 -1.43
CA LEU A 30 10.31 -3.67 -0.52
C LEU A 30 9.08 -3.62 0.39
N THR A 31 7.88 -3.72 -0.20
CA THR A 31 6.61 -3.66 0.52
C THR A 31 6.49 -4.83 1.52
N SER A 32 6.90 -6.03 1.12
CA SER A 32 6.93 -7.20 1.99
C SER A 32 7.80 -6.97 3.24
N GLN A 33 8.99 -6.38 3.08
CA GLN A 33 9.84 -6.06 4.23
C GLN A 33 9.21 -5.05 5.18
N TYR A 34 8.51 -4.05 4.63
CA TYR A 34 7.84 -3.04 5.44
C TYR A 34 6.64 -3.61 6.19
N VAL A 35 5.77 -4.33 5.50
CA VAL A 35 4.57 -4.94 6.10
C VAL A 35 4.93 -5.97 7.18
N SER A 36 6.03 -6.71 6.99
CA SER A 36 6.54 -7.66 7.99
C SER A 36 7.38 -7.03 9.11
N ASN A 37 7.48 -5.70 9.19
CA ASN A 37 8.28 -4.96 10.17
C ASN A 37 9.80 -5.25 10.11
N ALA A 38 10.31 -5.69 8.97
CA ALA A 38 11.73 -5.94 8.77
C ALA A 38 12.55 -4.66 8.53
N ILE A 39 11.90 -3.59 8.10
CA ILE A 39 12.50 -2.26 7.90
C ILE A 39 11.63 -1.16 8.51
N HIS A 40 12.23 -0.02 8.85
CA HIS A 40 11.55 1.15 9.36
C HIS A 40 10.90 1.98 8.26
N ALA A 41 9.88 2.78 8.60
CA ALA A 41 9.16 3.66 7.69
C ALA A 41 10.11 4.60 6.91
N THR A 42 11.04 5.25 7.58
CA THR A 42 12.02 6.16 6.94
C THR A 42 12.87 5.46 5.87
N THR A 43 13.26 4.19 6.11
CA THR A 43 14.00 3.39 5.13
C THR A 43 13.11 2.99 3.96
N TYR A 44 11.86 2.61 4.25
CA TYR A 44 10.86 2.31 3.24
C TYR A 44 10.62 3.51 2.32
N ASP A 45 10.36 4.69 2.89
CA ASP A 45 10.05 5.92 2.14
C ASP A 45 11.17 6.31 1.19
N GLY A 46 12.43 6.19 1.62
CA GLY A 46 13.58 6.45 0.77
C GLY A 46 13.63 5.55 -0.46
N TYR A 47 13.46 4.24 -0.29
CA TYR A 47 13.44 3.30 -1.40
C TYR A 47 12.17 3.41 -2.25
N ALA A 48 11.02 3.63 -1.63
CA ALA A 48 9.75 3.79 -2.34
C ALA A 48 9.75 5.04 -3.23
N ALA A 49 10.38 6.14 -2.79
CA ALA A 49 10.55 7.34 -3.60
C ALA A 49 11.39 7.07 -4.85
N ALA A 50 12.49 6.32 -4.73
CA ALA A 50 13.33 5.94 -5.87
C ALA A 50 12.55 5.07 -6.86
N LEU A 51 11.88 4.00 -6.37
CA LEU A 51 11.08 3.13 -7.24
C LEU A 51 9.90 3.87 -7.89
N ALA A 52 9.29 4.84 -7.20
CA ALA A 52 8.24 5.67 -7.78
C ALA A 52 8.76 6.53 -8.95
N SER A 53 9.99 7.03 -8.86
CA SER A 53 10.64 7.73 -9.97
C SER A 53 10.85 6.81 -11.17
N ASP A 54 11.29 5.57 -10.93
CA ASP A 54 11.49 4.56 -11.99
C ASP A 54 10.15 4.17 -12.64
N VAL A 55 9.07 4.06 -11.85
CA VAL A 55 7.71 3.81 -12.37
C VAL A 55 7.28 4.93 -13.33
N VAL A 56 7.47 6.19 -12.94
CA VAL A 56 7.12 7.34 -13.79
C VAL A 56 7.93 7.32 -15.08
N ALA A 57 9.23 7.04 -15.01
CA ALA A 57 10.09 6.95 -16.17
C ALA A 57 9.68 5.82 -17.13
N MET A 58 9.35 4.63 -16.59
CA MET A 58 8.89 3.50 -17.42
C MET A 58 7.53 3.76 -18.08
N ASN A 59 6.58 4.35 -17.35
CA ASN A 59 5.28 4.69 -17.91
C ASN A 59 5.41 5.73 -19.04
N ALA A 60 6.27 6.75 -18.88
CA ALA A 60 6.50 7.76 -19.91
C ALA A 60 7.10 7.19 -21.21
N VAL A 61 7.96 6.18 -21.11
CA VAL A 61 8.51 5.49 -22.29
C VAL A 61 7.42 4.69 -23.01
N HIS A 62 6.52 4.07 -22.26
CA HIS A 62 5.41 3.28 -22.82
C HIS A 62 4.41 4.16 -23.56
N ASP A 63 3.98 5.28 -22.97
CA ASP A 63 3.08 6.24 -23.62
C ASP A 63 3.63 6.77 -24.95
N GLN A 64 4.93 6.98 -25.05
CA GLN A 64 5.56 7.41 -26.33
C GLN A 64 5.54 6.31 -27.40
N THR A 65 5.68 5.04 -26.99
CA THR A 65 5.65 3.90 -27.91
C THR A 65 4.22 3.69 -28.44
N ASP A 66 3.21 3.80 -27.59
CA ASP A 66 1.81 3.66 -27.98
C ASP A 66 1.34 4.79 -28.91
N THR A 67 1.80 6.01 -28.67
CA THR A 67 1.51 7.16 -29.55
C THR A 67 2.07 6.93 -30.97
N GLN A 68 3.26 6.34 -31.10
CA GLN A 68 3.85 6.01 -32.40
C GLN A 68 3.12 4.85 -33.09
N THR A 69 2.62 3.88 -32.32
CA THR A 69 1.86 2.75 -32.86
C THR A 69 0.46 3.19 -33.30
N SER A 70 -0.18 4.11 -32.58
CA SER A 70 -1.48 4.69 -32.96
C SER A 70 -1.43 5.49 -34.26
N LEU A 71 -0.31 6.14 -34.56
CA LEU A 71 -0.08 6.82 -35.85
C LEU A 71 0.01 5.85 -37.03
N ARG A 72 0.20 4.54 -36.80
CA ARG A 72 0.18 3.50 -37.83
C ARG A 72 -1.22 2.88 -38.07
N GLY A 73 -2.28 3.44 -37.49
CA GLY A 73 -3.66 3.06 -37.80
C GLY A 73 -4.16 1.77 -37.13
N ILE A 74 -3.48 1.28 -36.11
CA ILE A 74 -3.97 0.17 -35.29
C ILE A 74 -4.59 0.77 -34.04
N ASN A 75 -5.93 0.93 -34.03
CA ASN A 75 -6.68 1.31 -32.84
C ASN A 75 -6.67 0.14 -31.84
N VAL A 76 -5.65 0.06 -31.01
CA VAL A 76 -5.71 -0.77 -29.78
C VAL A 76 -6.34 0.09 -28.69
N HIS A 77 -7.68 0.15 -28.66
CA HIS A 77 -8.45 0.65 -27.54
C HIS A 77 -8.47 -0.41 -26.45
N GLY A 78 -7.39 -0.50 -25.72
CA GLY A 78 -7.32 -1.07 -24.40
C GLY A 78 -6.53 -0.09 -23.56
N ALA A 79 -7.15 0.57 -22.57
CA ALA A 79 -6.39 1.18 -21.50
C ALA A 79 -5.47 0.08 -20.95
N ASP A 80 -4.16 0.24 -21.11
CA ASP A 80 -3.20 -0.78 -20.74
C ASP A 80 -3.28 -0.94 -19.21
N ASP A 81 -4.03 -1.95 -18.78
CA ASP A 81 -4.25 -2.33 -17.37
C ASP A 81 -2.93 -2.80 -16.71
N SER A 82 -1.84 -2.76 -17.47
CA SER A 82 -0.51 -3.20 -17.06
C SER A 82 0.36 -2.06 -16.50
N SER A 83 -0.09 -0.80 -16.50
CA SER A 83 0.70 0.31 -15.96
C SER A 83 0.76 0.29 -14.43
N ILE A 84 1.97 0.35 -13.86
CA ILE A 84 2.13 0.49 -12.41
C ILE A 84 1.71 1.89 -12.00
N ARG A 85 0.85 1.99 -11.00
CA ARG A 85 0.38 3.27 -10.43
C ARG A 85 0.94 3.46 -9.03
N VAL A 86 1.35 4.68 -8.73
CA VAL A 86 1.80 5.08 -7.40
C VAL A 86 0.61 5.62 -6.61
N LEU A 87 0.33 5.03 -5.46
CA LEU A 87 -0.68 5.50 -4.52
C LEU A 87 0.04 6.24 -3.38
N PRO A 88 -0.25 7.53 -3.15
CA PRO A 88 0.49 8.33 -2.18
C PRO A 88 0.31 7.83 -0.74
N GLU A 89 -0.89 7.36 -0.41
CA GLU A 89 -1.28 6.96 0.94
C GLU A 89 -2.14 5.71 0.89
N GLU A 90 -1.65 4.64 1.48
CA GLU A 90 -2.34 3.35 1.64
C GLU A 90 -2.21 2.92 3.10
N LEU A 91 -3.27 2.35 3.67
CA LEU A 91 -3.24 1.85 5.04
C LEU A 91 -2.49 0.52 5.15
N ARG A 92 -1.64 0.42 6.16
CA ARG A 92 -0.80 -0.75 6.45
C ARG A 92 -1.58 -1.87 7.14
N PHE A 93 -2.75 -2.21 6.61
CA PHE A 93 -3.56 -3.27 7.18
C PHE A 93 -3.67 -4.45 6.23
N THR A 94 -3.57 -5.66 6.78
CA THR A 94 -3.66 -6.90 6.02
C THR A 94 -5.04 -7.01 5.36
N LEU A 95 -5.07 -7.08 4.02
CA LEU A 95 -6.28 -7.32 3.21
C LEU A 95 -7.46 -6.37 3.50
N TYR A 96 -7.21 -5.14 3.95
CA TYR A 96 -8.29 -4.26 4.41
C TYR A 96 -9.32 -3.93 3.31
N ARG A 97 -8.92 -3.95 2.05
CA ARG A 97 -9.82 -3.72 0.91
C ARG A 97 -10.74 -4.91 0.62
N HIS A 98 -10.37 -6.12 1.09
CA HIS A 98 -11.09 -7.36 0.84
C HIS A 98 -11.79 -7.90 2.10
N TRP A 99 -11.46 -7.36 3.26
CA TRP A 99 -12.02 -7.72 4.54
C TRP A 99 -12.78 -6.57 5.19
N SER A 100 -13.33 -6.83 6.37
CA SER A 100 -13.81 -5.77 7.24
C SER A 100 -12.63 -5.07 7.92
N LEU A 101 -12.79 -3.78 8.24
CA LEU A 101 -11.75 -3.00 8.89
C LEU A 101 -11.35 -3.59 10.25
N GLU A 102 -12.34 -4.04 11.07
CA GLU A 102 -12.07 -4.68 12.37
C GLU A 102 -11.19 -5.92 12.21
N MET A 103 -11.52 -6.82 11.28
CA MET A 103 -10.76 -8.05 11.04
C MET A 103 -9.38 -7.77 10.45
N SER A 104 -9.28 -6.83 9.53
CA SER A 104 -8.02 -6.44 8.92
C SER A 104 -7.04 -5.89 9.97
N MET A 105 -7.50 -5.00 10.85
CA MET A 105 -6.68 -4.48 11.94
C MET A 105 -6.33 -5.57 12.97
N TYR A 106 -7.30 -6.44 13.28
CA TYR A 106 -7.09 -7.55 14.21
C TYR A 106 -5.96 -8.49 13.77
N HIS A 107 -5.88 -8.80 12.47
CA HIS A 107 -4.89 -9.71 11.90
C HIS A 107 -3.60 -9.03 11.43
N THR A 108 -3.53 -7.70 11.51
CA THR A 108 -2.29 -6.98 11.18
C THR A 108 -1.29 -7.13 12.33
N SER A 109 -0.16 -7.78 12.08
CA SER A 109 0.86 -8.09 13.10
C SER A 109 1.33 -6.87 13.89
N TYR A 110 1.52 -5.73 13.22
CA TYR A 110 1.89 -4.46 13.85
C TYR A 110 0.83 -3.98 14.84
N VAL A 111 -0.44 -3.94 14.41
CA VAL A 111 -1.57 -3.51 15.26
C VAL A 111 -1.76 -4.48 16.41
N ALA A 112 -1.72 -5.79 16.12
CA ALA A 112 -1.84 -6.83 17.12
C ALA A 112 -0.79 -6.70 18.22
N ALA A 113 0.48 -6.50 17.84
CA ALA A 113 1.58 -6.33 18.79
C ALA A 113 1.42 -5.06 19.63
N LYS A 114 1.09 -3.92 19.01
CA LYS A 114 0.97 -2.63 19.72
C LYS A 114 -0.22 -2.58 20.67
N LEU A 115 -1.37 -3.08 20.28
CA LEU A 115 -2.58 -3.07 21.11
C LEU A 115 -2.64 -4.25 22.10
N GLY A 116 -1.87 -5.32 21.86
CA GLY A 116 -1.90 -6.54 22.64
C GLY A 116 -3.21 -7.32 22.43
N ILE A 117 -3.62 -7.50 21.17
CA ILE A 117 -4.93 -8.06 20.77
C ILE A 117 -5.16 -9.49 21.28
N TRP A 118 -4.08 -10.24 21.59
CA TRP A 118 -4.20 -11.55 22.24
C TRP A 118 -4.80 -11.51 23.67
N ARG A 119 -5.01 -10.31 24.21
CA ARG A 119 -5.68 -10.11 25.51
C ARG A 119 -7.01 -9.36 25.27
N GLU A 120 -7.99 -9.64 26.11
CA GLU A 120 -9.29 -8.98 26.05
C GLU A 120 -9.19 -7.44 26.07
N LYS A 121 -8.30 -6.90 26.91
CA LYS A 121 -8.01 -5.45 26.95
C LYS A 121 -7.54 -4.89 25.59
N GLY A 122 -6.81 -5.66 24.81
CA GLY A 122 -6.35 -5.25 23.48
C GLY A 122 -7.49 -5.16 22.48
N ILE A 123 -8.42 -6.12 22.53
CA ILE A 123 -9.64 -6.09 21.71
C ILE A 123 -10.51 -4.87 22.06
N HIS A 124 -10.66 -4.57 23.35
CA HIS A 124 -11.37 -3.37 23.80
C HIS A 124 -10.68 -2.08 23.32
N LYS A 125 -9.35 -2.02 23.32
CA LYS A 125 -8.60 -0.88 22.76
C LYS A 125 -8.86 -0.71 21.27
N LEU A 126 -8.84 -1.80 20.49
CA LEU A 126 -9.14 -1.76 19.06
C LEU A 126 -10.55 -1.21 18.80
N ARG A 127 -11.53 -1.73 19.50
CA ARG A 127 -12.92 -1.26 19.37
C ARG A 127 -13.10 0.19 19.83
N GLY A 128 -12.41 0.57 20.90
CA GLY A 128 -12.37 1.95 21.39
C GLY A 128 -11.78 2.92 20.36
N LEU A 129 -10.70 2.53 19.69
CA LEU A 129 -10.10 3.28 18.57
C LEU A 129 -11.13 3.49 17.46
N LEU A 130 -11.76 2.40 16.99
CA LEU A 130 -12.75 2.46 15.90
C LEU A 130 -13.96 3.32 16.27
N ALA A 131 -14.46 3.19 17.52
CA ALA A 131 -15.56 4.03 18.02
C ALA A 131 -15.16 5.51 18.09
N LYS A 132 -13.93 5.82 18.52
CA LYS A 132 -13.42 7.19 18.60
C LYS A 132 -13.25 7.84 17.22
N MET A 133 -12.99 7.05 16.19
CA MET A 133 -13.02 7.48 14.79
C MET A 133 -14.42 7.79 14.26
N GLY A 134 -15.47 7.57 15.05
CA GLY A 134 -16.85 7.74 14.65
C GLY A 134 -17.40 6.60 13.78
N LEU A 135 -16.75 5.44 13.81
CA LEU A 135 -17.19 4.26 13.10
C LEU A 135 -18.11 3.42 13.98
N SER A 136 -19.33 3.13 13.51
CA SER A 136 -20.19 2.17 14.18
C SER A 136 -19.61 0.76 14.08
N LEU A 137 -19.96 -0.11 15.02
CA LEU A 137 -19.51 -1.51 14.97
C LEU A 137 -20.02 -2.23 13.71
N ALA A 138 -21.20 -1.85 13.21
CA ALA A 138 -21.72 -2.35 11.94
C ALA A 138 -20.83 -1.96 10.77
N ASN A 139 -20.41 -0.69 10.68
CA ASN A 139 -19.50 -0.20 9.65
C ASN A 139 -18.13 -0.88 9.71
N CYS A 140 -17.63 -1.17 10.92
CA CYS A 140 -16.34 -1.83 11.09
C CYS A 140 -16.34 -3.31 10.69
N ARG A 141 -17.50 -3.97 10.73
CA ARG A 141 -17.68 -5.40 10.45
C ARG A 141 -18.11 -5.73 9.02
N GLN A 142 -18.66 -4.76 8.31
CA GLN A 142 -18.94 -4.92 6.89
C GLN A 142 -17.64 -4.90 6.07
N THR A 143 -17.67 -5.50 4.89
CA THR A 143 -16.51 -5.45 3.99
C THR A 143 -16.27 -4.02 3.52
N TYR A 144 -15.01 -3.69 3.27
CA TYR A 144 -14.58 -2.35 2.84
C TYR A 144 -15.37 -1.86 1.61
N GLU A 145 -15.68 -2.75 0.68
CA GLU A 145 -16.44 -2.43 -0.52
C GLU A 145 -17.86 -1.92 -0.23
N HIS A 146 -18.48 -2.40 0.84
CA HIS A 146 -19.82 -2.01 1.26
C HIS A 146 -19.84 -0.82 2.24
N MET A 147 -18.66 -0.34 2.65
CA MET A 147 -18.55 0.83 3.50
C MET A 147 -18.94 2.08 2.71
N GLU A 148 -19.63 3.02 3.36
CA GLU A 148 -20.03 4.31 2.79
C GLU A 148 -18.83 5.06 2.20
N LEU A 149 -19.01 5.70 1.05
CA LEU A 149 -17.95 6.35 0.31
C LEU A 149 -17.21 7.42 1.15
N ASP A 150 -17.98 8.23 1.88
CA ASP A 150 -17.45 9.30 2.74
C ASP A 150 -16.56 8.75 3.86
N LEU A 151 -16.96 7.60 4.43
CA LEU A 151 -16.15 6.90 5.44
C LEU A 151 -14.86 6.35 4.84
N ARG A 152 -14.91 5.78 3.64
CA ARG A 152 -13.72 5.27 2.94
C ARG A 152 -12.74 6.38 2.60
N GLN A 153 -13.23 7.51 2.10
CA GLN A 153 -12.39 8.66 1.72
C GLN A 153 -11.75 9.34 2.92
N SER A 154 -12.45 9.39 4.06
CA SER A 154 -11.94 10.00 5.29
C SER A 154 -11.17 9.02 6.20
N LEU A 155 -11.09 7.73 5.84
CA LEU A 155 -10.56 6.68 6.71
C LEU A 155 -9.09 6.92 7.08
N VAL A 156 -8.24 7.24 6.11
CA VAL A 156 -6.81 7.50 6.33
C VAL A 156 -6.64 8.68 7.28
N GLN A 157 -7.30 9.80 7.01
CA GLN A 157 -7.22 11.01 7.82
C GLN A 157 -7.70 10.79 9.25
N ARG A 158 -8.83 10.07 9.44
CA ARG A 158 -9.35 9.71 10.77
C ARG A 158 -8.38 8.81 11.51
N MET A 159 -7.78 7.84 10.81
CA MET A 159 -6.81 6.92 11.38
C MET A 159 -5.57 7.69 11.86
N GLU A 160 -5.00 8.55 11.04
CA GLU A 160 -3.82 9.35 11.38
C GLU A 160 -4.04 10.30 12.55
N SER A 161 -5.25 10.83 12.70
CA SER A 161 -5.58 11.73 13.81
C SER A 161 -5.75 11.04 15.16
N ILE A 162 -6.24 9.81 15.19
CA ILE A 162 -6.66 9.15 16.44
C ILE A 162 -5.74 8.00 16.84
N ALA A 163 -5.18 7.26 15.87
CA ALA A 163 -4.33 6.11 16.13
C ALA A 163 -3.08 6.40 17.00
N PRO A 164 -2.44 7.56 16.92
CA PRO A 164 -1.31 7.89 17.79
C PRO A 164 -1.63 7.85 19.28
N GLU A 165 -2.86 8.15 19.69
CA GLU A 165 -3.29 8.05 21.10
C GLU A 165 -3.25 6.60 21.61
N TYR A 166 -3.31 5.63 20.72
CA TYR A 166 -3.21 4.19 21.02
C TYR A 166 -1.81 3.62 20.77
N GLY A 167 -0.83 4.50 20.49
CA GLY A 167 0.55 4.11 20.19
C GLY A 167 0.75 3.53 18.80
N LEU A 168 -0.21 3.73 17.90
CA LEU A 168 -0.12 3.33 16.50
C LEU A 168 0.35 4.53 15.65
N VAL A 169 1.53 4.41 15.10
CA VAL A 169 2.16 5.41 14.22
C VAL A 169 2.54 4.74 12.89
N ASP A 170 2.82 5.54 11.87
CA ASP A 170 3.25 5.04 10.55
C ASP A 170 2.27 4.01 9.95
N LEU A 171 0.97 4.30 10.04
CA LEU A 171 -0.10 3.43 9.54
C LEU A 171 -0.38 3.63 8.06
N SER A 172 -0.05 4.78 7.49
CA SER A 172 -0.11 5.05 6.06
C SER A 172 1.28 4.98 5.43
N PHE A 173 1.33 4.59 4.18
CA PHE A 173 2.56 4.48 3.42
C PHE A 173 2.30 4.63 1.92
N ARG A 174 3.32 5.01 1.18
CA ARG A 174 3.27 5.03 -0.28
C ARG A 174 3.20 3.61 -0.81
N SER A 175 2.17 3.31 -1.59
CA SER A 175 1.93 1.99 -2.16
C SER A 175 1.97 2.03 -3.69
N PHE A 176 1.89 0.86 -4.30
CA PHE A 176 1.91 0.67 -5.76
C PHE A 176 0.82 -0.32 -6.15
N MET A 177 0.20 -0.10 -7.29
CA MET A 177 -0.89 -0.92 -7.80
C MET A 177 -0.70 -1.17 -9.31
#